data_b777b09f7f7adf8128d4cbd7893e16b0
#
_entry.id   b777b09f7f7adf8128d4cbd7893e16b0
#
_cell.length_a   1.000
_cell.length_b   1.000
_cell.length_c   1.000
_cell.angle_alpha   90.00
_cell.angle_beta   90.00
_cell.angle_gamma   90.00
#
_symmetry.space_group_name_H-M   'P 1'
#
loop_
_entity.id
_entity.type
_entity.pdbx_description
1 polymer ?
#
loop_
_entity_poly.entity_id
_entity_poly.type
_entity_poly.pdbx_seq_one_letter_code
_entity_poly.pdbx_strand_id
1 'polypeptide(L)'
;EEYNTDFNFLFNSYYEQIGARHSRDARGVLTRPSNQEVLDYRDHVDSEMTKFIVAGLTAEQLELLTLGIHHEQQHQELILTDIKHLLSCNPTNPIYFYSNSKETFPSFDSEWIEFNGGLIDVGSNGEEFIFDCEGPRHKHWLAPYQLASRPITNGEFLEFINDGGYQRPELWLSDGWSAVRNLDWQSPLYWKKVDGTWKAFTLAGLKPIIF
;
A
#
# COMPACT_ATOMS: atom_id res chain seq x y z
N GLU A 1 32.76 4.01 -5.82
CA GLU A 1 32.74 3.50 -7.21
C GLU A 1 31.42 2.78 -7.47
N GLU A 2 30.97 2.83 -8.73
CA GLU A 2 29.77 2.12 -9.14
C GLU A 2 30.01 0.60 -9.09
N TYR A 3 29.12 -0.15 -8.47
CA TYR A 3 29.27 -1.60 -8.32
C TYR A 3 29.15 -2.35 -9.67
N ASN A 4 28.15 -1.97 -10.46
CA ASN A 4 27.90 -2.52 -11.77
C ASN A 4 27.19 -1.48 -12.64
N THR A 5 27.73 -1.18 -13.81
CA THR A 5 27.20 -0.15 -14.72
C THR A 5 25.81 -0.43 -15.25
N ASP A 6 25.39 -1.70 -15.33
CA ASP A 6 24.08 -2.07 -15.83
C ASP A 6 22.97 -1.94 -14.75
N PHE A 7 23.35 -1.89 -13.46
CA PHE A 7 22.38 -1.90 -12.37
C PHE A 7 21.60 -0.59 -12.28
N ASN A 8 22.19 0.53 -12.68
CA ASN A 8 21.47 1.79 -12.80
C ASN A 8 20.28 1.70 -13.75
N PHE A 9 20.41 0.98 -14.86
CA PHE A 9 19.33 0.76 -15.81
C PHE A 9 18.38 -0.35 -15.33
N LEU A 10 18.91 -1.49 -14.91
CA LEU A 10 18.12 -2.66 -14.55
C LEU A 10 17.20 -2.42 -13.34
N PHE A 11 17.66 -1.65 -12.36
CA PHE A 11 16.91 -1.33 -11.14
C PHE A 11 16.17 0.01 -11.21
N ASN A 12 16.37 0.83 -12.27
CA ASN A 12 15.60 2.04 -12.46
C ASN A 12 14.31 1.78 -13.24
N SER A 13 13.20 1.62 -12.55
CA SER A 13 11.89 1.43 -13.20
C SER A 13 11.00 2.67 -13.16
N TYR A 14 11.41 3.73 -12.47
CA TYR A 14 10.52 4.87 -12.18
C TYR A 14 11.17 6.25 -12.37
N TYR A 15 12.43 6.46 -11.93
CA TYR A 15 13.04 7.78 -11.83
C TYR A 15 13.75 8.18 -13.12
N GLU A 16 13.17 9.13 -13.87
CA GLU A 16 13.76 9.67 -15.09
C GLU A 16 14.98 10.57 -14.84
N GLN A 17 15.04 11.19 -13.66
CA GLN A 17 16.16 12.06 -13.28
C GLN A 17 17.47 11.32 -13.04
N ILE A 18 17.40 10.03 -12.74
CA ILE A 18 18.58 9.19 -12.46
C ILE A 18 19.17 8.60 -13.75
N GLY A 19 18.37 8.50 -14.81
CA GLY A 19 18.79 7.95 -16.09
C GLY A 19 17.68 7.31 -16.90
N ALA A 20 18.03 6.68 -18.00
CA ALA A 20 17.08 5.98 -18.84
C ALA A 20 16.41 4.83 -18.07
N ARG A 21 15.12 4.69 -18.25
CA ARG A 21 14.34 3.57 -17.68
C ARG A 21 13.82 2.68 -18.79
N HIS A 22 13.65 1.39 -18.49
CA HIS A 22 13.04 0.46 -19.43
C HIS A 22 11.51 0.52 -19.38
N SER A 23 10.88 0.21 -20.53
CA SER A 23 9.41 0.12 -20.61
C SER A 23 8.87 -0.96 -19.69
N ARG A 24 7.75 -0.66 -19.01
CA ARG A 24 7.05 -1.64 -18.16
C ARG A 24 6.59 -2.86 -18.94
N ASP A 25 6.16 -2.67 -20.17
CA ASP A 25 5.67 -3.74 -21.06
C ASP A 25 6.80 -4.68 -21.50
N ALA A 26 8.05 -4.21 -21.52
CA ALA A 26 9.24 -4.96 -21.92
C ALA A 26 10.01 -5.59 -20.73
N ARG A 27 9.51 -5.51 -19.51
CA ARG A 27 10.21 -6.07 -18.33
C ARG A 27 10.50 -7.57 -18.42
N GLY A 28 9.67 -8.31 -19.14
CA GLY A 28 9.83 -9.75 -19.32
C GLY A 28 11.02 -10.16 -20.19
N VAL A 29 11.57 -9.24 -20.98
CA VAL A 29 12.70 -9.52 -21.89
C VAL A 29 14.04 -9.02 -21.37
N LEU A 30 14.07 -8.41 -20.17
CA LEU A 30 15.31 -7.97 -19.55
C LEU A 30 16.07 -9.17 -18.96
N THR A 31 17.39 -9.21 -19.22
CA THR A 31 18.29 -10.09 -18.48
C THR A 31 18.43 -9.54 -17.05
N ARG A 32 18.12 -10.38 -16.09
CA ARG A 32 18.19 -10.02 -14.67
C ARG A 32 19.43 -10.63 -14.03
N PRO A 33 20.06 -9.97 -13.05
CA PRO A 33 21.10 -10.60 -12.25
C PRO A 33 20.55 -11.81 -11.49
N SER A 34 21.43 -12.75 -11.18
CA SER A 34 21.11 -13.86 -10.29
C SER A 34 20.82 -13.37 -8.86
N ASN A 35 20.19 -14.21 -8.06
CA ASN A 35 19.95 -13.88 -6.65
C ASN A 35 21.26 -13.63 -5.89
N GLN A 36 22.33 -14.35 -6.22
CA GLN A 36 23.63 -14.16 -5.57
C GLN A 36 24.22 -12.79 -5.93
N GLU A 37 24.19 -12.37 -7.19
CA GLU A 37 24.66 -11.04 -7.59
C GLU A 37 23.87 -9.91 -6.93
N VAL A 38 22.58 -10.09 -6.70
CA VAL A 38 21.75 -9.10 -5.97
C VAL A 38 22.15 -9.04 -4.49
N LEU A 39 22.43 -10.19 -3.86
CA LEU A 39 22.89 -10.25 -2.47
C LEU A 39 24.28 -9.63 -2.33
N ASP A 40 25.21 -9.94 -3.23
CA ASP A 40 26.56 -9.36 -3.25
C ASP A 40 26.51 -7.84 -3.42
N TYR A 41 25.61 -7.34 -4.29
CA TYR A 41 25.35 -5.92 -4.45
C TYR A 41 24.82 -5.30 -3.15
N ARG A 42 23.86 -5.95 -2.48
CA ARG A 42 23.33 -5.47 -1.20
C ARG A 42 24.43 -5.39 -0.13
N ASP A 43 25.24 -6.43 0.01
CA ASP A 43 26.36 -6.47 0.95
C ASP A 43 27.38 -5.34 0.68
N HIS A 44 27.66 -5.08 -0.60
CA HIS A 44 28.49 -3.94 -0.99
C HIS A 44 27.88 -2.61 -0.53
N VAL A 45 26.62 -2.36 -0.83
CA VAL A 45 25.91 -1.12 -0.44
C VAL A 45 25.89 -0.95 1.06
N ASP A 46 25.56 -2.00 1.82
CA ASP A 46 25.51 -1.97 3.28
C ASP A 46 26.89 -1.67 3.89
N SER A 47 27.96 -2.24 3.31
CA SER A 47 29.34 -1.97 3.73
C SER A 47 29.75 -0.52 3.48
N GLU A 48 29.47 0.02 2.28
CA GLU A 48 29.81 1.40 1.94
C GLU A 48 28.97 2.40 2.76
N MET A 49 27.68 2.13 2.97
CA MET A 49 26.83 2.95 3.83
C MET A 49 27.31 2.97 5.28
N THR A 50 27.74 1.83 5.80
CA THR A 50 28.30 1.74 7.16
C THR A 50 29.54 2.62 7.29
N LYS A 51 30.48 2.56 6.33
CA LYS A 51 31.67 3.41 6.30
C LYS A 51 31.30 4.89 6.24
N PHE A 52 30.31 5.23 5.40
CA PHE A 52 29.85 6.60 5.22
C PHE A 52 29.25 7.17 6.51
N ILE A 53 28.41 6.41 7.19
CA ILE A 53 27.80 6.82 8.47
C ILE A 53 28.86 6.99 9.56
N VAL A 54 29.80 6.06 9.68
CA VAL A 54 30.89 6.10 10.67
C VAL A 54 31.83 7.30 10.44
N ALA A 55 32.05 7.70 9.20
CA ALA A 55 32.86 8.88 8.86
C ALA A 55 32.26 10.21 9.32
N GLY A 56 30.99 10.23 9.70
CA GLY A 56 30.20 11.39 10.10
C GLY A 56 29.46 12.03 8.92
N LEU A 57 28.20 12.36 9.15
CA LEU A 57 27.31 12.91 8.13
C LEU A 57 27.16 14.43 8.28
N THR A 58 27.09 15.15 7.17
CA THR A 58 26.57 16.53 7.17
C THR A 58 25.06 16.52 7.38
N ALA A 59 24.47 17.70 7.70
CA ALA A 59 23.02 17.81 7.86
C ALA A 59 22.26 17.39 6.58
N GLU A 60 22.70 17.81 5.41
CA GLU A 60 22.10 17.44 4.12
C GLU A 60 22.17 15.93 3.85
N GLN A 61 23.31 15.30 4.19
CA GLN A 61 23.47 13.86 4.05
C GLN A 61 22.57 13.08 5.02
N LEU A 62 22.36 13.61 6.23
CA LEU A 62 21.44 13.01 7.21
C LEU A 62 19.99 13.10 6.72
N GLU A 63 19.58 14.24 6.15
CA GLU A 63 18.24 14.38 5.54
C GLU A 63 18.02 13.38 4.41
N LEU A 64 19.00 13.25 3.52
CA LEU A 64 18.92 12.29 2.41
C LEU A 64 18.88 10.82 2.90
N LEU A 65 19.67 10.50 3.92
CA LEU A 65 19.64 9.17 4.53
C LEU A 65 18.29 8.88 5.19
N THR A 66 17.71 9.86 5.89
CA THR A 66 16.38 9.76 6.50
C THR A 66 15.31 9.52 5.43
N LEU A 67 15.34 10.27 4.34
CA LEU A 67 14.46 10.03 3.19
C LEU A 67 14.63 8.61 2.64
N GLY A 68 15.87 8.12 2.49
CA GLY A 68 16.17 6.77 2.03
C GLY A 68 15.58 5.69 2.92
N ILE A 69 15.64 5.85 4.24
CA ILE A 69 15.04 4.92 5.21
C ILE A 69 13.52 4.88 5.07
N HIS A 70 12.86 6.03 4.99
CA HIS A 70 11.40 6.08 4.78
C HIS A 70 10.99 5.49 3.43
N HIS A 71 11.78 5.73 2.38
CA HIS A 71 11.54 5.15 1.06
C HIS A 71 11.69 3.62 1.07
N GLU A 72 12.69 3.10 1.75
CA GLU A 72 12.86 1.64 1.94
C GLU A 72 11.66 1.03 2.70
N GLN A 73 11.15 1.69 3.73
CA GLN A 73 9.94 1.25 4.45
C GLN A 73 8.70 1.22 3.55
N GLN A 74 8.54 2.19 2.66
CA GLN A 74 7.47 2.17 1.65
C GLN A 74 7.59 0.94 0.74
N HIS A 75 8.79 0.62 0.29
CA HIS A 75 9.00 -0.58 -0.54
C HIS A 75 8.72 -1.88 0.20
N GLN A 76 9.01 -1.97 1.50
CA GLN A 76 8.65 -3.13 2.32
C GLN A 76 7.12 -3.34 2.36
N GLU A 77 6.34 -2.27 2.52
CA GLU A 77 4.88 -2.32 2.47
C GLU A 77 4.37 -2.73 1.09
N LEU A 78 4.90 -2.13 0.02
CA LEU A 78 4.52 -2.43 -1.35
C LEU A 78 4.80 -3.89 -1.73
N ILE A 79 5.94 -4.46 -1.30
CA ILE A 79 6.28 -5.87 -1.52
C ILE A 79 5.22 -6.78 -0.90
N LEU A 80 4.79 -6.51 0.34
CA LEU A 80 3.75 -7.31 1.00
C LEU A 80 2.39 -7.16 0.31
N THR A 81 2.06 -5.97 -0.16
CA THR A 81 0.84 -5.69 -0.94
C THR A 81 0.84 -6.47 -2.26
N ASP A 82 1.94 -6.39 -3.00
CA ASP A 82 2.09 -7.05 -4.30
C ASP A 82 2.11 -8.58 -4.17
N ILE A 83 2.81 -9.12 -3.18
CA ILE A 83 2.82 -10.56 -2.90
C ILE A 83 1.43 -11.05 -2.52
N LYS A 84 0.71 -10.31 -1.66
CA LYS A 84 -0.68 -10.64 -1.33
C LYS A 84 -1.55 -10.72 -2.58
N HIS A 85 -1.45 -9.72 -3.46
CA HIS A 85 -2.22 -9.72 -4.70
C HIS A 85 -1.84 -10.90 -5.61
N LEU A 86 -0.55 -11.11 -5.85
CA LEU A 86 -0.04 -12.21 -6.67
C LEU A 86 -0.54 -13.58 -6.17
N LEU A 87 -0.44 -13.84 -4.87
CA LEU A 87 -0.87 -15.08 -4.27
C LEU A 87 -2.40 -15.24 -4.28
N SER A 88 -3.16 -14.14 -4.19
CA SER A 88 -4.62 -14.17 -4.27
C SER A 88 -5.15 -14.57 -5.65
N CYS A 89 -4.37 -14.31 -6.71
CA CYS A 89 -4.67 -14.73 -8.08
C CYS A 89 -4.40 -16.22 -8.33
N ASN A 90 -3.63 -16.88 -7.45
CA ASN A 90 -3.34 -18.29 -7.57
C ASN A 90 -4.55 -19.13 -7.10
N PRO A 91 -5.06 -20.07 -7.92
CA PRO A 91 -6.23 -20.88 -7.55
C PRO A 91 -6.01 -21.76 -6.31
N THR A 92 -4.77 -22.07 -5.95
CA THR A 92 -4.44 -22.86 -4.75
C THR A 92 -4.40 -22.04 -3.47
N ASN A 93 -4.54 -20.70 -3.57
CA ASN A 93 -4.50 -19.76 -2.44
C ASN A 93 -3.30 -19.98 -1.49
N PRO A 94 -2.05 -19.94 -1.99
CA PRO A 94 -0.88 -20.26 -1.20
C PRO A 94 -0.68 -19.28 -0.04
N ILE A 95 -0.05 -19.76 1.03
CA ILE A 95 0.20 -19.02 2.26
C ILE A 95 1.61 -18.44 2.18
N TYR A 96 1.76 -17.15 2.46
CA TYR A 96 3.07 -16.48 2.57
C TYR A 96 3.73 -16.75 3.93
N PHE A 97 2.96 -16.65 5.03
CA PHE A 97 3.41 -17.01 6.36
C PHE A 97 2.29 -17.64 7.18
N TYR A 98 2.65 -18.47 8.15
CA TYR A 98 1.68 -19.06 9.07
C TYR A 98 1.39 -18.11 10.22
N SER A 99 0.10 -17.80 10.43
CA SER A 99 -0.36 -17.05 11.59
C SER A 99 -1.46 -17.83 12.31
N ASN A 100 -1.22 -18.08 13.58
CA ASN A 100 -2.22 -18.67 14.49
C ASN A 100 -2.92 -17.62 15.36
N SER A 101 -2.67 -16.33 15.13
CA SER A 101 -3.31 -15.27 15.87
C SER A 101 -4.82 -15.33 15.63
N LYS A 102 -5.57 -15.51 16.70
CA LYS A 102 -7.00 -15.21 16.70
C LYS A 102 -7.12 -13.71 16.92
N GLU A 103 -7.25 -12.99 15.82
CA GLU A 103 -7.56 -11.57 15.91
C GLU A 103 -8.98 -11.43 16.46
N THR A 104 -9.12 -10.89 17.65
CA THR A 104 -10.39 -10.47 18.22
C THR A 104 -10.39 -8.95 18.27
N PHE A 105 -11.33 -8.34 17.58
CA PHE A 105 -11.54 -6.90 17.65
C PHE A 105 -12.67 -6.59 18.61
N PRO A 106 -12.53 -5.61 19.51
CA PRO A 106 -13.63 -5.17 20.34
C PRO A 106 -14.74 -4.62 19.43
N SER A 107 -15.94 -5.16 19.59
CA SER A 107 -17.14 -4.62 18.93
C SER A 107 -17.68 -3.47 19.76
N PHE A 108 -17.85 -2.31 19.14
CA PHE A 108 -18.55 -1.17 19.74
C PHE A 108 -19.40 -0.49 18.65
N ASP A 109 -20.48 0.12 19.09
CA ASP A 109 -21.37 0.84 18.19
C ASP A 109 -20.68 2.04 17.58
N SER A 110 -20.98 2.33 16.32
CA SER A 110 -20.48 3.49 15.63
C SER A 110 -21.30 4.73 16.03
N GLU A 111 -20.61 5.77 16.45
CA GLU A 111 -21.19 7.08 16.73
C GLU A 111 -20.80 8.07 15.63
N TRP A 112 -21.66 9.05 15.38
CA TRP A 112 -21.35 10.15 14.47
C TRP A 112 -20.73 11.30 15.25
N ILE A 113 -19.47 11.61 14.95
CA ILE A 113 -18.74 12.73 15.53
C ILE A 113 -18.97 13.96 14.67
N GLU A 114 -19.50 15.01 15.24
CA GLU A 114 -19.76 16.28 14.55
C GLU A 114 -18.53 17.17 14.47
N PHE A 115 -18.29 17.74 13.32
CA PHE A 115 -17.25 18.74 13.07
C PHE A 115 -17.89 19.99 12.48
N ASN A 116 -17.69 21.11 13.12
CA ASN A 116 -18.29 22.41 12.68
C ASN A 116 -17.70 22.94 11.37
N GLY A 117 -16.60 22.35 10.88
CA GLY A 117 -15.92 22.87 9.71
C GLY A 117 -15.23 24.21 9.98
N GLY A 118 -15.18 25.06 8.96
CA GLY A 118 -14.52 26.36 9.01
C GLY A 118 -13.18 26.38 8.29
N LEU A 119 -12.38 27.40 8.55
CA LEU A 119 -11.04 27.55 7.99
C LEU A 119 -10.04 26.79 8.84
N ILE A 120 -9.54 25.67 8.34
CA ILE A 120 -8.60 24.81 9.03
C ILE A 120 -7.21 24.83 8.37
N ASP A 121 -6.20 24.40 9.11
CA ASP A 121 -4.87 24.16 8.58
C ASP A 121 -4.77 22.71 8.10
N VAL A 122 -4.28 22.52 6.87
CA VAL A 122 -4.01 21.22 6.26
C VAL A 122 -2.54 21.16 5.84
N GLY A 123 -1.92 20.02 6.02
CA GLY A 123 -0.53 19.78 5.68
C GLY A 123 0.45 20.03 6.84
N SER A 124 1.70 19.68 6.61
CA SER A 124 2.78 19.79 7.61
C SER A 124 3.60 21.07 7.43
N ASN A 125 4.18 21.55 8.55
CA ASN A 125 5.16 22.66 8.56
C ASN A 125 6.59 22.19 8.26
N GLY A 126 6.85 20.89 8.23
CA GLY A 126 8.20 20.33 8.04
C GLY A 126 9.09 20.42 9.29
N GLU A 127 8.51 20.44 10.50
CA GLU A 127 9.27 20.41 11.75
C GLU A 127 9.96 19.06 11.99
N GLU A 128 9.37 18.00 11.46
CA GLU A 128 9.93 16.64 11.40
C GLU A 128 10.05 16.19 9.95
N PHE A 129 10.48 14.94 9.72
CA PHE A 129 10.47 14.39 8.36
C PHE A 129 9.04 14.37 7.79
N ILE A 130 8.91 14.89 6.58
CA ILE A 130 7.70 14.83 5.77
C ILE A 130 8.04 14.44 4.34
N PHE A 131 7.12 13.78 3.64
CA PHE A 131 7.20 13.67 2.19
C PHE A 131 6.74 14.99 1.55
N ASP A 132 7.20 15.26 0.35
CA ASP A 132 6.87 16.48 -0.41
C ASP A 132 5.37 16.70 -0.61
N CYS A 133 4.60 15.60 -0.74
CA CYS A 133 3.14 15.66 -0.87
C CYS A 133 2.38 16.00 0.42
N GLU A 134 3.06 16.02 1.59
CA GLU A 134 2.46 16.34 2.88
C GLU A 134 2.56 17.85 3.21
N GLY A 135 3.26 18.63 2.41
CA GLY A 135 3.42 20.08 2.54
C GLY A 135 3.06 20.84 1.28
N PRO A 136 3.10 22.17 1.33
CA PRO A 136 3.21 23.02 2.52
C PRO A 136 1.91 23.10 3.33
N ARG A 137 2.00 23.45 4.60
CA ARG A 137 0.81 23.76 5.40
C ARG A 137 0.07 24.96 4.84
N HIS A 138 -1.23 24.80 4.65
CA HIS A 138 -2.08 25.82 4.03
C HIS A 138 -3.46 25.85 4.68
N LYS A 139 -4.19 26.95 4.45
CA LYS A 139 -5.58 27.06 4.89
C LYS A 139 -6.53 26.43 3.89
N HIS A 140 -7.48 25.65 4.41
CA HIS A 140 -8.56 25.06 3.64
C HIS A 140 -9.89 25.25 4.34
N TRP A 141 -10.94 25.58 3.56
CA TRP A 141 -12.30 25.69 4.08
C TRP A 141 -13.01 24.35 4.02
N LEU A 142 -13.57 23.92 5.16
CA LEU A 142 -14.45 22.74 5.22
C LEU A 142 -15.87 23.17 5.61
N ALA A 143 -16.87 22.63 4.92
CA ALA A 143 -18.24 22.69 5.41
C ALA A 143 -18.40 21.84 6.66
N PRO A 144 -19.41 22.08 7.53
CA PRO A 144 -19.73 21.17 8.61
C PRO A 144 -19.97 19.75 8.10
N TYR A 145 -19.47 18.75 8.82
CA TYR A 145 -19.59 17.34 8.46
C TYR A 145 -19.63 16.44 9.69
N GLN A 146 -20.03 15.22 9.50
CA GLN A 146 -19.97 14.16 10.50
C GLN A 146 -19.06 13.04 10.00
N LEU A 147 -18.32 12.44 10.90
CA LEU A 147 -17.48 11.27 10.64
C LEU A 147 -17.82 10.17 11.62
N ALA A 148 -17.93 8.95 11.12
CA ALA A 148 -18.12 7.79 11.99
C ALA A 148 -16.92 7.60 12.92
N SER A 149 -17.15 7.23 14.18
CA SER A 149 -16.12 7.04 15.21
C SER A 149 -15.21 5.82 14.95
N ARG A 150 -15.59 4.98 14.00
CA ARG A 150 -14.82 3.82 13.54
C ARG A 150 -15.04 3.53 12.05
N PRO A 151 -14.16 2.75 11.41
CA PRO A 151 -14.41 2.23 10.07
C PRO A 151 -15.63 1.29 10.03
N ILE A 152 -16.18 1.12 8.84
CA ILE A 152 -17.21 0.11 8.56
C ILE A 152 -16.61 -1.28 8.78
N THR A 153 -17.36 -2.14 9.49
CA THR A 153 -16.97 -3.53 9.70
C THR A 153 -17.24 -4.41 8.48
N ASN A 154 -16.62 -5.57 8.45
CA ASN A 154 -16.94 -6.60 7.45
C ASN A 154 -18.43 -7.04 7.51
N GLY A 155 -19.00 -7.08 8.72
CA GLY A 155 -20.41 -7.43 8.92
C GLY A 155 -21.34 -6.42 8.24
N GLU A 156 -21.13 -5.13 8.51
CA GLU A 156 -21.91 -4.05 7.87
C GLU A 156 -21.75 -4.05 6.35
N PHE A 157 -20.55 -4.33 5.86
CA PHE A 157 -20.32 -4.43 4.41
C PHE A 157 -21.03 -5.67 3.81
N LEU A 158 -21.09 -6.78 4.55
CA LEU A 158 -21.83 -7.97 4.12
C LEU A 158 -23.33 -7.72 4.06
N GLU A 159 -23.88 -6.90 4.97
CA GLU A 159 -25.28 -6.46 4.89
C GLU A 159 -25.54 -5.68 3.58
N PHE A 160 -24.65 -4.77 3.19
CA PHE A 160 -24.72 -4.09 1.90
C PHE A 160 -24.74 -5.08 0.73
N ILE A 161 -23.88 -6.11 0.74
CA ILE A 161 -23.85 -7.15 -0.29
C ILE A 161 -25.19 -7.90 -0.33
N ASN A 162 -25.69 -8.33 0.83
CA ASN A 162 -26.93 -9.11 0.96
C ASN A 162 -28.18 -8.31 0.57
N ASP A 163 -28.17 -6.98 0.79
CA ASP A 163 -29.22 -6.05 0.33
C ASP A 163 -29.15 -5.77 -1.18
N GLY A 164 -28.25 -6.43 -1.89
CA GLY A 164 -28.10 -6.27 -3.33
C GLY A 164 -27.37 -4.97 -3.75
N GLY A 165 -26.48 -4.46 -2.91
CA GLY A 165 -25.78 -3.20 -3.16
C GLY A 165 -25.03 -3.14 -4.49
N TYR A 166 -24.51 -4.25 -4.97
CA TYR A 166 -23.86 -4.35 -6.29
C TYR A 166 -24.85 -4.46 -7.48
N GLN A 167 -26.16 -4.59 -7.25
CA GLN A 167 -27.20 -4.62 -8.27
C GLN A 167 -28.03 -3.33 -8.33
N ARG A 168 -27.78 -2.38 -7.43
CA ARG A 168 -28.57 -1.17 -7.24
C ARG A 168 -27.83 0.08 -7.74
N PRO A 169 -28.10 0.55 -8.98
CA PRO A 169 -27.38 1.68 -9.58
C PRO A 169 -27.50 2.98 -8.78
N GLU A 170 -28.59 3.16 -8.05
CA GLU A 170 -28.83 4.38 -7.26
C GLU A 170 -27.86 4.57 -6.09
N LEU A 171 -27.09 3.54 -5.72
CA LEU A 171 -26.07 3.60 -4.67
C LEU A 171 -24.69 3.99 -5.19
N TRP A 172 -24.54 4.13 -6.51
CA TRP A 172 -23.26 4.33 -7.16
C TRP A 172 -23.23 5.62 -7.97
N LEU A 173 -22.10 6.31 -7.99
CA LEU A 173 -21.84 7.33 -9.01
C LEU A 173 -21.64 6.66 -10.38
N SER A 174 -21.83 7.40 -11.48
CA SER A 174 -21.85 6.86 -12.84
C SER A 174 -20.61 6.00 -13.18
N ASP A 175 -19.43 6.48 -12.81
CA ASP A 175 -18.16 5.77 -13.07
C ASP A 175 -18.04 4.52 -12.19
N GLY A 176 -18.45 4.60 -10.95
CA GLY A 176 -18.52 3.47 -10.03
C GLY A 176 -19.48 2.40 -10.53
N TRP A 177 -20.68 2.78 -10.99
CA TRP A 177 -21.62 1.84 -11.58
C TRP A 177 -21.10 1.20 -12.86
N SER A 178 -20.44 1.95 -13.71
CA SER A 178 -19.79 1.43 -14.90
C SER A 178 -18.70 0.41 -14.56
N ALA A 179 -17.89 0.68 -13.54
CA ALA A 179 -16.88 -0.26 -13.06
C ALA A 179 -17.50 -1.55 -12.51
N VAL A 180 -18.54 -1.44 -11.65
CA VAL A 180 -19.28 -2.60 -11.12
C VAL A 180 -19.75 -3.52 -12.24
N ARG A 181 -20.35 -2.93 -13.29
CA ARG A 181 -20.89 -3.73 -14.42
C ARG A 181 -19.81 -4.31 -15.33
N ASN A 182 -18.81 -3.50 -15.67
CA ASN A 182 -17.77 -3.91 -16.62
C ASN A 182 -16.81 -4.96 -16.02
N LEU A 183 -16.60 -4.91 -14.72
CA LEU A 183 -15.70 -5.80 -13.97
C LEU A 183 -16.45 -6.89 -13.20
N ASP A 184 -17.78 -6.94 -13.32
CA ASP A 184 -18.65 -7.89 -12.63
C ASP A 184 -18.40 -7.96 -11.13
N TRP A 185 -18.29 -6.78 -10.47
CA TRP A 185 -18.02 -6.73 -9.04
C TRP A 185 -19.24 -7.20 -8.24
N GLN A 186 -19.01 -8.09 -7.29
CA GLN A 186 -20.03 -8.63 -6.41
C GLN A 186 -19.59 -8.66 -4.93
N SER A 187 -18.32 -8.35 -4.68
CA SER A 187 -17.71 -8.32 -3.34
C SER A 187 -16.38 -7.56 -3.36
N PRO A 188 -15.79 -7.25 -2.20
CA PRO A 188 -14.43 -6.74 -2.11
C PRO A 188 -13.40 -7.67 -2.77
N LEU A 189 -12.32 -7.11 -3.34
CA LEU A 189 -11.34 -7.78 -4.19
C LEU A 189 -10.83 -9.13 -3.67
N TYR A 190 -10.62 -9.26 -2.37
CA TYR A 190 -10.04 -10.48 -1.77
C TYR A 190 -11.06 -11.38 -1.09
N TRP A 191 -12.35 -11.06 -1.19
CA TRP A 191 -13.40 -11.90 -0.64
C TRP A 191 -13.78 -13.00 -1.62
N LYS A 192 -13.89 -14.22 -1.11
CA LYS A 192 -14.29 -15.42 -1.87
C LYS A 192 -15.35 -16.17 -1.09
N LYS A 193 -16.38 -16.63 -1.78
CA LYS A 193 -17.40 -17.51 -1.18
C LYS A 193 -16.96 -18.96 -1.37
N VAL A 194 -16.63 -19.63 -0.27
CA VAL A 194 -16.17 -21.04 -0.26
C VAL A 194 -17.14 -21.83 0.62
N ASP A 195 -17.76 -22.87 0.06
CA ASP A 195 -18.76 -23.70 0.73
C ASP A 195 -19.88 -22.88 1.41
N GLY A 196 -20.36 -21.85 0.73
CA GLY A 196 -21.40 -20.95 1.21
C GLY A 196 -20.95 -19.90 2.22
N THR A 197 -19.70 -19.94 2.68
CA THR A 197 -19.14 -19.02 3.67
C THR A 197 -18.18 -18.02 3.03
N TRP A 198 -18.31 -16.76 3.42
CA TRP A 198 -17.39 -15.73 2.99
C TRP A 198 -16.04 -15.84 3.71
N LYS A 199 -14.97 -15.81 2.94
CA LYS A 199 -13.58 -15.78 3.42
C LYS A 199 -12.83 -14.66 2.73
N ALA A 200 -11.88 -14.05 3.43
CA ALA A 200 -10.95 -13.07 2.88
C ALA A 200 -9.57 -13.70 2.66
N PHE A 201 -8.96 -13.44 1.50
CA PHE A 201 -7.58 -13.81 1.25
C PHE A 201 -6.64 -12.85 1.97
N THR A 202 -5.73 -13.42 2.76
CA THR A 202 -4.70 -12.71 3.52
C THR A 202 -3.33 -13.31 3.21
N LEU A 203 -2.25 -12.70 3.69
CA LEU A 203 -0.91 -13.31 3.61
C LEU A 203 -0.82 -14.65 4.37
N ALA A 204 -1.72 -14.90 5.30
CA ALA A 204 -1.87 -16.18 6.00
C ALA A 204 -2.92 -17.11 5.35
N GLY A 205 -3.24 -16.88 4.07
CA GLY A 205 -4.21 -17.65 3.29
C GLY A 205 -5.64 -17.19 3.46
N LEU A 206 -6.59 -18.05 3.05
CA LEU A 206 -8.02 -17.79 3.19
C LEU A 206 -8.46 -17.93 4.64
N LYS A 207 -8.94 -16.85 5.21
CA LYS A 207 -9.49 -16.80 6.59
C LYS A 207 -10.98 -16.50 6.55
N PRO A 208 -11.77 -17.06 7.48
CA PRO A 208 -13.15 -16.61 7.67
C PRO A 208 -13.18 -15.11 7.91
N ILE A 209 -14.20 -14.44 7.37
CA ILE A 209 -14.41 -13.02 7.65
C ILE A 209 -14.88 -12.88 9.09
N ILE A 210 -14.20 -12.02 9.85
CA ILE A 210 -14.56 -11.68 11.23
C ILE A 210 -15.53 -10.50 11.16
N PHE A 211 -16.63 -10.62 11.92
CA PHE A 211 -17.72 -9.64 11.99
C PHE A 211 -17.62 -8.81 13.27
#